data_a0f7f1cbb87f84b6deaea671deb430c4
#
_entry.id   a0f7f1cbb87f84b6deaea671deb430c4
#
_cell.length_a   1.000
_cell.length_b   1.000
_cell.length_c   1.000
_cell.angle_alpha   90.00
_cell.angle_beta   90.00
_cell.angle_gamma   90.00
#
_symmetry.space_group_name_H-M   'P 1'
#
loop_
_entity.id
_entity.type
_entity.pdbx_description
1 polymer ?
#
loop_
_entity_poly.entity_id
_entity_poly.type
_entity_poly.pdbx_seq_one_letter_code
_entity_poly.pdbx_strand_id
1 'polypeptide(L)'
;MPVILLIVLFHLWGTRKNRRKARDWAQAHGPSLQKEFSVVGFDGIARPAPVEGEAITVELANPESLLKERSASEFAAYATGRQNVAFLDVNIKMPKRYNPITFVMEYAFSFFFESWEPPVEKYEALLYAFDGKEKDLVPVLAKDSAPVKVPSSTYDGFIWAVVHKSHMRKFRNDRYDASITFSKDNPKLPSWVTVMTESAEISDTLLTPELIQAIEQAGNDFEYLIVTDQPVDRPTKYVTSVRDFNRISC
;
A
#
# COMPACT_ATOMS: atom_id res chain seq x y z
N MET A 1 15.45 -9.80 40.18
CA MET A 1 15.43 -8.45 39.55
C MET A 1 16.20 -8.32 38.23
N PRO A 2 17.26 -9.10 37.89
CA PRO A 2 17.99 -8.92 36.63
C PRO A 2 17.15 -9.19 35.38
N VAL A 3 16.18 -10.11 35.42
CA VAL A 3 15.33 -10.46 34.29
C VAL A 3 14.43 -9.29 33.85
N ILE A 4 13.86 -8.56 34.80
CA ILE A 4 13.00 -7.40 34.50
C ILE A 4 13.82 -6.29 33.81
N LEU A 5 15.02 -6.04 34.33
CA LEU A 5 15.94 -5.06 33.72
C LEU A 5 16.28 -5.45 32.30
N LEU A 6 16.54 -6.71 32.03
CA LEU A 6 16.85 -7.24 30.70
C LEU A 6 15.65 -7.06 29.73
N ILE A 7 14.42 -7.35 30.17
CA ILE A 7 13.21 -7.13 29.37
C ILE A 7 13.04 -5.64 29.02
N VAL A 8 13.24 -4.74 30.00
CA VAL A 8 13.16 -3.30 29.77
C VAL A 8 14.21 -2.82 28.77
N LEU A 9 15.44 -3.32 28.88
CA LEU A 9 16.52 -2.99 27.95
C LEU A 9 16.18 -3.44 26.52
N PHE A 10 15.67 -4.67 26.35
CA PHE A 10 15.22 -5.17 25.04
C PHE A 10 14.06 -4.35 24.50
N HIS A 11 13.11 -3.97 25.34
CA HIS A 11 11.99 -3.12 24.93
C HIS A 11 12.48 -1.78 24.38
N LEU A 12 13.34 -1.09 25.10
CA LEU A 12 13.89 0.19 24.69
C LEU A 12 14.73 0.08 23.42
N TRP A 13 15.58 -0.96 23.34
CA TRP A 13 16.40 -1.20 22.17
C TRP A 13 15.56 -1.52 20.94
N GLY A 14 14.58 -2.43 21.04
CA GLY A 14 13.72 -2.85 19.96
C GLY A 14 12.86 -1.71 19.42
N THR A 15 12.26 -0.91 20.31
CA THR A 15 11.49 0.28 19.94
C THR A 15 12.35 1.33 19.22
N ARG A 16 13.55 1.63 19.74
CA ARG A 16 14.49 2.57 19.11
C ARG A 16 14.92 2.08 17.73
N LYS A 17 15.19 0.78 17.57
CA LYS A 17 15.58 0.20 16.28
C LYS A 17 14.46 0.30 15.26
N ASN A 18 13.22 -0.01 15.64
CA ASN A 18 12.07 0.10 14.75
C ASN A 18 11.83 1.57 14.33
N ARG A 19 11.84 2.51 15.27
CA ARG A 19 11.72 3.95 14.98
C ARG A 19 12.82 4.45 14.05
N ARG A 20 14.07 4.01 14.24
CA ARG A 20 15.17 4.38 13.36
C ARG A 20 14.91 3.91 11.93
N LYS A 21 14.54 2.65 11.73
CA LYS A 21 14.24 2.11 10.40
C LYS A 21 13.06 2.84 9.72
N ALA A 22 12.01 3.15 10.47
CA ALA A 22 10.89 3.93 9.95
C ALA A 22 11.32 5.35 9.53
N ARG A 23 12.20 6.00 10.30
CA ARG A 23 12.78 7.29 9.91
C ARG A 23 13.69 7.19 8.68
N ASP A 24 14.51 6.15 8.60
CA ASP A 24 15.37 5.91 7.43
C ASP A 24 14.52 5.76 6.16
N TRP A 25 13.38 5.05 6.25
CA TRP A 25 12.40 4.96 5.17
C TRP A 25 11.82 6.35 4.81
N ALA A 26 11.40 7.12 5.81
CA ALA A 26 10.85 8.46 5.59
C ALA A 26 11.85 9.42 4.94
N GLN A 27 13.11 9.35 5.33
CA GLN A 27 14.18 10.14 4.72
C GLN A 27 14.44 9.75 3.27
N ALA A 28 14.38 8.45 2.95
CA ALA A 28 14.60 7.96 1.61
C ALA A 28 13.43 8.30 0.66
N HIS A 29 12.19 8.18 1.13
CA HIS A 29 10.99 8.32 0.27
C HIS A 29 10.32 9.69 0.38
N GLY A 30 10.57 10.43 1.46
CA GLY A 30 9.98 11.75 1.70
C GLY A 30 10.14 12.73 0.54
N PRO A 31 11.36 12.91 -0.03
CA PRO A 31 11.56 13.80 -1.18
C PRO A 31 10.75 13.41 -2.42
N SER A 32 10.64 12.12 -2.70
CA SER A 32 9.84 11.62 -3.83
C SER A 32 8.35 11.85 -3.61
N LEU A 33 7.86 11.61 -2.39
CA LEU A 33 6.47 11.88 -2.04
C LEU A 33 6.13 13.37 -2.12
N GLN A 34 7.02 14.25 -1.66
CA GLN A 34 6.83 15.70 -1.72
C GLN A 34 6.86 16.26 -3.16
N LYS A 35 7.57 15.60 -4.05
CA LYS A 35 7.57 15.95 -5.48
C LYS A 35 6.24 15.62 -6.16
N GLU A 36 5.60 14.53 -5.75
CA GLU A 36 4.40 14.00 -6.39
C GLU A 36 3.10 14.48 -5.73
N PHE A 37 3.10 14.77 -4.43
CA PHE A 37 1.94 15.13 -3.64
C PHE A 37 2.11 16.50 -2.99
N SER A 38 1.08 17.34 -3.04
CA SER A 38 1.11 18.67 -2.43
C SER A 38 1.02 18.66 -0.90
N VAL A 39 0.42 17.62 -0.33
CA VAL A 39 0.34 17.42 1.12
C VAL A 39 0.92 16.06 1.45
N VAL A 40 1.97 16.05 2.26
CA VAL A 40 2.64 14.84 2.71
C VAL A 40 2.78 14.87 4.23
N GLY A 41 2.33 13.81 4.88
CA GLY A 41 2.30 13.69 6.33
C GLY A 41 0.93 14.00 6.93
N PHE A 42 0.90 14.09 8.26
CA PHE A 42 -0.32 14.21 9.05
C PHE A 42 -0.57 15.64 9.57
N ASP A 43 0.29 16.58 9.23
CA ASP A 43 0.15 17.99 9.60
C ASP A 43 -0.87 18.76 8.74
N GLY A 44 -1.27 18.18 7.60
CA GLY A 44 -2.25 18.81 6.69
C GLY A 44 -1.76 20.07 5.98
N ILE A 45 -0.47 20.37 6.05
CA ILE A 45 0.10 21.58 5.45
C ILE A 45 0.49 21.28 4.00
N ALA A 46 -0.14 22.00 3.06
CA ALA A 46 0.26 21.94 1.66
C ALA A 46 1.62 22.64 1.48
N ARG A 47 2.56 21.96 0.85
CA ARG A 47 3.88 22.50 0.53
C ARG A 47 3.99 22.74 -0.97
N PRO A 48 4.58 23.87 -1.39
CA PRO A 48 4.84 24.11 -2.80
C PRO A 48 5.78 23.03 -3.34
N ALA A 49 5.53 22.61 -4.59
CA ALA A 49 6.44 21.71 -5.28
C ALA A 49 7.84 22.34 -5.36
N PRO A 50 8.91 21.56 -5.17
CA PRO A 50 10.27 22.07 -5.29
C PRO A 50 10.49 22.62 -6.70
N VAL A 51 10.95 23.89 -6.79
CA VAL A 51 11.28 24.54 -8.06
C VAL A 51 12.57 23.91 -8.59
N GLU A 52 12.56 23.53 -9.88
CA GLU A 52 13.76 22.98 -10.55
C GLU A 52 14.93 23.99 -10.43
N GLY A 53 16.01 23.57 -9.79
CA GLY A 53 17.25 24.36 -9.69
C GLY A 53 17.57 24.95 -8.32
N GLU A 54 16.67 25.01 -7.37
CA GLU A 54 17.03 25.23 -5.97
C GLU A 54 17.51 23.91 -5.38
N ALA A 55 18.74 23.94 -4.81
CA ALA A 55 19.19 22.87 -3.95
C ALA A 55 18.08 22.71 -2.91
N ILE A 56 17.39 21.56 -2.95
CA ILE A 56 16.35 21.22 -2.00
C ILE A 56 17.02 21.24 -0.62
N THR A 57 17.13 22.41 -0.04
CA THR A 57 17.17 22.58 1.39
C THR A 57 15.76 22.21 1.82
N VAL A 58 15.52 20.91 1.68
CA VAL A 58 14.42 20.26 2.31
C VAL A 58 14.67 20.55 3.79
N GLU A 59 14.05 21.58 4.33
CA GLU A 59 13.46 21.42 5.63
C GLU A 59 12.50 20.25 5.44
N LEU A 60 13.13 19.10 5.30
CA LEU A 60 12.50 17.81 5.15
C LEU A 60 11.48 17.82 6.23
N ALA A 61 10.25 17.76 5.84
CA ALA A 61 9.17 17.55 6.75
C ALA A 61 9.72 16.73 7.88
N ASN A 62 9.80 17.36 9.03
CA ASN A 62 10.39 16.73 10.18
C ASN A 62 9.97 15.27 10.11
N PRO A 63 10.84 14.27 10.04
CA PRO A 63 10.41 12.87 9.82
C PRO A 63 9.34 12.44 10.83
N GLU A 64 9.19 13.19 11.90
CA GLU A 64 8.12 13.09 12.90
C GLU A 64 6.75 13.56 12.38
N SER A 65 6.68 14.50 11.44
CA SER A 65 5.41 14.93 10.82
C SER A 65 4.98 14.03 9.66
N LEU A 66 5.94 13.42 8.99
CA LEU A 66 5.69 12.49 7.88
C LEU A 66 5.12 11.15 8.37
N LEU A 67 5.60 10.67 9.52
CA LEU A 67 5.26 9.37 10.07
C LEU A 67 4.41 9.50 11.32
N LYS A 68 3.30 8.78 11.34
CA LYS A 68 2.49 8.55 12.53
C LYS A 68 2.83 7.18 13.12
N GLU A 69 3.33 7.16 14.35
CA GLU A 69 3.53 5.93 15.11
C GLU A 69 2.17 5.43 15.62
N ARG A 70 1.67 4.32 15.08
CA ARG A 70 0.46 3.64 15.57
C ARG A 70 0.79 2.73 16.75
N SER A 71 1.93 2.06 16.67
CA SER A 71 2.48 1.21 17.74
C SER A 71 4.01 1.15 17.62
N ALA A 72 4.67 0.50 18.60
CA ALA A 72 6.13 0.29 18.54
C ALA A 72 6.61 -0.56 17.35
N SER A 73 5.69 -1.20 16.62
CA SER A 73 5.94 -2.02 15.43
C SER A 73 5.20 -1.54 14.18
N GLU A 74 4.35 -0.53 14.28
CA GLU A 74 3.53 -0.07 13.15
C GLU A 74 3.62 1.44 12.99
N PHE A 75 3.99 1.86 11.80
CA PHE A 75 4.09 3.25 11.41
C PHE A 75 3.24 3.47 10.16
N ALA A 76 2.68 4.66 10.04
CA ALA A 76 1.89 5.05 8.87
C ALA A 76 2.43 6.34 8.29
N ALA A 77 2.42 6.45 6.96
CA ALA A 77 2.63 7.69 6.22
C ALA A 77 1.42 7.96 5.34
N TYR A 78 1.10 9.23 5.13
CA TYR A 78 -0.07 9.65 4.36
C TYR A 78 0.32 10.75 3.39
N ALA A 79 -0.22 10.71 2.17
CA ALA A 79 -0.03 11.76 1.19
C ALA A 79 -1.31 11.98 0.36
N THR A 80 -1.56 13.23 -0.03
CA THR A 80 -2.71 13.61 -0.84
C THR A 80 -2.42 14.86 -1.69
N GLY A 81 -3.37 15.23 -2.56
CA GLY A 81 -3.24 16.44 -3.37
C GLY A 81 -2.52 16.24 -4.70
N ARG A 82 -2.47 14.99 -5.19
CA ARG A 82 -2.07 14.68 -6.57
C ARG A 82 -3.31 14.62 -7.46
N GLN A 83 -3.19 15.07 -8.71
CA GLN A 83 -4.27 14.97 -9.69
C GLN A 83 -4.67 13.50 -9.90
N ASN A 84 -5.97 13.22 -9.94
CA ASN A 84 -6.59 11.90 -10.11
C ASN A 84 -6.30 10.89 -8.99
N VAL A 85 -5.70 11.30 -7.89
CA VAL A 85 -5.43 10.46 -6.72
C VAL A 85 -6.07 11.09 -5.49
N ALA A 86 -6.92 10.35 -4.79
CA ALA A 86 -7.56 10.80 -3.57
C ALA A 86 -6.55 10.84 -2.42
N PHE A 87 -5.87 9.72 -2.20
CA PHE A 87 -4.83 9.62 -1.17
C PHE A 87 -3.88 8.44 -1.43
N LEU A 88 -2.75 8.50 -0.78
CA LEU A 88 -1.80 7.41 -0.59
C LEU A 88 -1.66 7.16 0.91
N ASP A 89 -1.92 5.94 1.35
CA ASP A 89 -1.66 5.47 2.72
C ASP A 89 -0.56 4.41 2.69
N VAL A 90 0.50 4.62 3.44
CA VAL A 90 1.61 3.70 3.54
C VAL A 90 1.68 3.14 4.94
N ASN A 91 1.56 1.82 5.06
CA ASN A 91 1.70 1.08 6.29
C ASN A 91 3.07 0.40 6.35
N ILE A 92 3.83 0.70 7.39
CA ILE A 92 5.13 0.12 7.65
C ILE A 92 5.00 -0.79 8.86
N LYS A 93 5.06 -2.10 8.64
CA LYS A 93 4.99 -3.11 9.69
C LYS A 93 6.38 -3.65 9.98
N MET A 94 6.82 -3.48 11.21
CA MET A 94 8.11 -3.94 11.71
C MET A 94 7.94 -5.16 12.61
N PRO A 95 8.93 -6.06 12.69
CA PRO A 95 8.95 -7.13 13.67
C PRO A 95 8.84 -6.58 15.10
N LYS A 96 8.22 -7.35 15.99
CA LYS A 96 8.01 -6.98 17.40
C LYS A 96 9.29 -7.13 18.24
N ARG A 97 10.38 -6.48 17.79
CA ARG A 97 11.70 -6.54 18.45
C ARG A 97 11.69 -6.03 19.89
N TYR A 98 10.69 -5.23 20.24
CA TYR A 98 10.51 -4.70 21.60
C TYR A 98 9.99 -5.74 22.59
N ASN A 99 9.46 -6.87 22.11
CA ASN A 99 9.04 -7.99 22.93
C ASN A 99 9.82 -9.25 22.53
N PRO A 100 10.91 -9.59 23.24
CA PRO A 100 11.77 -10.69 22.85
C PRO A 100 11.06 -12.05 22.88
N ILE A 101 10.10 -12.23 23.78
CA ILE A 101 9.35 -13.49 23.90
C ILE A 101 8.48 -13.69 22.65
N THR A 102 7.69 -12.69 22.31
CA THR A 102 6.82 -12.75 21.11
C THR A 102 7.67 -12.90 19.84
N PHE A 103 8.78 -12.17 19.73
CA PHE A 103 9.66 -12.23 18.57
C PHE A 103 10.27 -13.64 18.37
N VAL A 104 10.76 -14.25 19.46
CA VAL A 104 11.32 -15.61 19.41
C VAL A 104 10.22 -16.64 19.12
N MET A 105 9.03 -16.48 19.69
CA MET A 105 7.90 -17.38 19.41
C MET A 105 7.42 -17.26 17.95
N GLU A 106 7.26 -16.06 17.41
CA GLU A 106 6.90 -15.85 16.01
C GLU A 106 7.94 -16.50 15.08
N TYR A 107 9.23 -16.35 15.39
CA TYR A 107 10.30 -16.97 14.63
C TYR A 107 10.30 -18.50 14.75
N ALA A 108 10.09 -19.04 15.95
CA ALA A 108 9.99 -20.48 16.17
C ALA A 108 8.78 -21.08 15.43
N PHE A 109 7.62 -20.43 15.50
CA PHE A 109 6.43 -20.91 14.79
C PHE A 109 6.60 -20.87 13.26
N SER A 110 7.31 -19.89 12.72
CA SER A 110 7.60 -19.86 11.28
C SER A 110 8.49 -21.00 10.83
N PHE A 111 9.28 -21.61 11.74
CA PHE A 111 10.09 -22.78 11.44
C PHE A 111 9.29 -24.09 11.48
N PHE A 112 8.31 -24.20 12.38
CA PHE A 112 7.52 -25.42 12.54
C PHE A 112 6.26 -25.46 11.67
N PHE A 113 5.70 -24.30 11.33
CA PHE A 113 4.45 -24.19 10.57
C PHE A 113 4.68 -23.44 9.27
N GLU A 114 4.55 -24.12 8.15
CA GLU A 114 4.72 -23.55 6.81
C GLU A 114 3.73 -22.38 6.50
N SER A 115 2.56 -22.39 7.15
CA SER A 115 1.56 -21.31 7.02
C SER A 115 1.89 -20.08 7.87
N TRP A 116 2.93 -20.12 8.71
CA TRP A 116 3.32 -19.01 9.56
C TRP A 116 4.55 -18.31 9.00
N GLU A 117 4.37 -17.05 8.57
CA GLU A 117 5.47 -16.27 8.01
C GLU A 117 6.46 -15.82 9.10
N PRO A 118 7.77 -15.79 8.77
CA PRO A 118 8.76 -15.23 9.66
C PRO A 118 8.50 -13.75 9.92
N PRO A 119 8.87 -13.20 11.08
CA PRO A 119 8.71 -11.79 11.39
C PRO A 119 9.67 -10.93 10.55
N VAL A 120 9.20 -10.48 9.38
CA VAL A 120 9.93 -9.62 8.44
C VAL A 120 9.38 -8.20 8.44
N GLU A 121 10.15 -7.28 7.91
CA GLU A 121 9.71 -5.91 7.67
C GLU A 121 8.82 -5.90 6.43
N LYS A 122 7.62 -5.32 6.54
CA LYS A 122 6.68 -5.22 5.44
C LYS A 122 6.29 -3.76 5.19
N TYR A 123 6.30 -3.39 3.92
CA TYR A 123 5.88 -2.08 3.43
C TYR A 123 4.67 -2.31 2.53
N GLU A 124 3.57 -1.69 2.89
CA GLU A 124 2.32 -1.78 2.14
C GLU A 124 1.85 -0.37 1.79
N ALA A 125 1.71 -0.08 0.51
CA ALA A 125 1.23 1.20 0.02
C ALA A 125 -0.12 1.01 -0.65
N LEU A 126 -1.14 1.73 -0.16
CA LEU A 126 -2.47 1.78 -0.75
C LEU A 126 -2.66 3.13 -1.41
N LEU A 127 -2.76 3.13 -2.73
CA LEU A 127 -3.06 4.31 -3.52
C LEU A 127 -4.52 4.24 -3.98
N TYR A 128 -5.33 5.22 -3.58
CA TYR A 128 -6.73 5.31 -3.95
C TYR A 128 -6.91 6.36 -5.04
N ALA A 129 -7.35 5.92 -6.21
CA ALA A 129 -7.64 6.82 -7.32
C ALA A 129 -9.08 7.37 -7.22
N PHE A 130 -9.30 8.59 -7.74
CA PHE A 130 -10.66 9.10 -7.89
C PHE A 130 -11.40 8.31 -8.97
N ASP A 131 -12.57 7.79 -8.63
CA ASP A 131 -13.45 7.07 -9.56
C ASP A 131 -14.50 7.99 -10.23
N GLY A 132 -14.56 9.27 -9.84
CA GLY A 132 -15.52 10.26 -10.32
C GLY A 132 -16.85 10.29 -9.57
N LYS A 133 -17.09 9.33 -8.66
CA LYS A 133 -18.29 9.31 -7.81
C LYS A 133 -18.19 10.29 -6.64
N GLU A 134 -16.98 10.72 -6.29
CA GLU A 134 -16.74 11.70 -5.23
C GLU A 134 -17.38 13.05 -5.50
N LYS A 135 -17.64 13.38 -6.78
CA LYS A 135 -18.35 14.62 -7.15
C LYS A 135 -19.77 14.68 -6.59
N ASP A 136 -20.38 13.53 -6.37
CA ASP A 136 -21.73 13.44 -5.79
C ASP A 136 -21.71 13.67 -4.28
N LEU A 137 -20.55 13.55 -3.64
CA LEU A 137 -20.37 13.77 -2.20
C LEU A 137 -20.06 15.24 -1.85
N VAL A 138 -19.60 16.03 -2.84
CA VAL A 138 -19.33 17.46 -2.62
C VAL A 138 -20.63 18.23 -2.79
N PRO A 139 -21.14 18.96 -1.76
CA PRO A 139 -22.29 19.82 -1.90
C PRO A 139 -22.04 20.83 -3.03
N VAL A 140 -22.84 20.78 -4.09
CA VAL A 140 -22.74 21.71 -5.21
C VAL A 140 -23.10 23.10 -4.72
N LEU A 141 -22.11 23.92 -4.41
CA LEU A 141 -22.28 25.35 -4.08
C LEU A 141 -22.63 26.19 -5.29
N ALA A 142 -22.53 25.64 -6.49
CA ALA A 142 -22.85 26.31 -7.75
C ALA A 142 -24.12 25.69 -8.37
N LYS A 143 -25.19 26.46 -8.39
CA LYS A 143 -26.52 26.10 -8.95
C LYS A 143 -26.55 25.85 -10.47
N ASP A 144 -25.46 26.02 -11.20
CA ASP A 144 -25.45 26.10 -12.66
C ASP A 144 -24.60 25.06 -13.40
N SER A 145 -24.10 24.04 -12.75
CA SER A 145 -23.40 22.97 -13.46
C SER A 145 -24.33 21.78 -13.69
N ALA A 146 -24.71 21.60 -14.96
CA ALA A 146 -25.37 20.37 -15.39
C ALA A 146 -24.50 19.15 -15.00
N PRO A 147 -25.10 18.04 -14.53
CA PRO A 147 -24.36 16.86 -14.18
C PRO A 147 -23.55 16.39 -15.40
N VAL A 148 -22.24 16.51 -15.32
CA VAL A 148 -21.34 15.96 -16.33
C VAL A 148 -21.50 14.44 -16.25
N LYS A 149 -22.12 13.84 -17.26
CA LYS A 149 -22.11 12.39 -17.43
C LYS A 149 -20.67 11.96 -17.58
N VAL A 150 -20.10 11.40 -16.50
CA VAL A 150 -18.82 10.69 -16.57
C VAL A 150 -19.08 9.47 -17.45
N PRO A 151 -18.33 9.28 -18.57
CA PRO A 151 -18.48 8.05 -19.35
C PRO A 151 -18.24 6.87 -18.44
N SER A 152 -19.16 5.91 -18.44
CA SER A 152 -18.96 4.65 -17.72
C SER A 152 -17.66 4.03 -18.24
N SER A 153 -16.73 3.72 -17.33
CA SER A 153 -15.49 3.06 -17.69
C SER A 153 -15.82 1.70 -18.31
N THR A 154 -15.17 1.36 -19.40
CA THR A 154 -15.28 0.02 -20.03
C THR A 154 -14.64 -1.06 -19.14
N TYR A 155 -13.91 -0.66 -18.09
CA TYR A 155 -13.16 -1.49 -17.18
C TYR A 155 -13.75 -1.54 -15.77
N ASP A 156 -15.06 -1.33 -15.63
CA ASP A 156 -15.74 -1.51 -14.35
C ASP A 156 -15.63 -2.99 -13.93
N GLY A 157 -15.17 -3.23 -12.72
CA GLY A 157 -15.11 -4.55 -12.14
C GLY A 157 -13.87 -5.36 -12.51
N PHE A 158 -12.75 -4.72 -12.87
CA PHE A 158 -11.52 -5.44 -13.23
C PHE A 158 -10.59 -5.71 -12.05
N ILE A 159 -9.77 -6.73 -12.24
CA ILE A 159 -8.63 -7.00 -11.37
C ILE A 159 -7.40 -7.37 -12.19
N TRP A 160 -6.29 -6.76 -11.85
CA TRP A 160 -4.99 -7.07 -12.39
C TRP A 160 -3.94 -7.02 -11.29
N ALA A 161 -3.12 -8.06 -11.18
CA ALA A 161 -2.06 -8.13 -10.19
C ALA A 161 -0.81 -8.75 -10.77
N VAL A 162 0.34 -8.31 -10.26
CA VAL A 162 1.64 -8.95 -10.45
C VAL A 162 2.08 -9.46 -9.09
N VAL A 163 2.32 -10.77 -8.98
CA VAL A 163 2.54 -11.44 -7.70
C VAL A 163 3.77 -12.33 -7.78
N HIS A 164 4.56 -12.31 -6.73
CA HIS A 164 5.67 -13.25 -6.55
C HIS A 164 5.12 -14.66 -6.36
N LYS A 165 5.61 -15.67 -7.11
CA LYS A 165 5.05 -17.03 -7.12
C LYS A 165 5.03 -17.69 -5.74
N SER A 166 6.00 -17.40 -4.88
CA SER A 166 6.01 -17.95 -3.51
C SER A 166 4.86 -17.42 -2.64
N HIS A 167 4.38 -16.20 -2.90
CA HIS A 167 3.29 -15.56 -2.14
C HIS A 167 1.90 -15.73 -2.76
N MET A 168 1.82 -16.29 -3.97
CA MET A 168 0.58 -16.41 -4.75
C MET A 168 -0.53 -17.14 -3.99
N ARG A 169 -0.20 -18.24 -3.29
CA ARG A 169 -1.19 -19.04 -2.54
C ARG A 169 -1.79 -18.22 -1.40
N LYS A 170 -0.95 -17.53 -0.64
CA LYS A 170 -1.39 -16.65 0.44
C LYS A 170 -2.21 -15.49 -0.10
N PHE A 171 -1.73 -14.81 -1.13
CA PHE A 171 -2.43 -13.71 -1.79
C PHE A 171 -3.86 -14.09 -2.21
N ARG A 172 -4.08 -15.29 -2.78
CA ARG A 172 -5.41 -15.80 -3.11
C ARG A 172 -6.29 -16.12 -1.91
N ASN A 173 -5.69 -16.58 -0.82
CA ASN A 173 -6.45 -16.93 0.38
C ASN A 173 -6.89 -15.70 1.16
N ASP A 174 -6.05 -14.67 1.19
CA ASP A 174 -6.27 -13.45 1.96
C ASP A 174 -7.20 -12.45 1.26
N ARG A 175 -7.37 -12.59 -0.08
CA ARG A 175 -8.11 -11.65 -0.90
C ARG A 175 -9.14 -12.34 -1.77
N TYR A 176 -10.41 -11.93 -1.63
CA TYR A 176 -11.50 -12.46 -2.46
C TYR A 176 -11.33 -12.07 -3.93
N ASP A 177 -10.97 -10.83 -4.22
CA ASP A 177 -10.75 -10.34 -5.58
C ASP A 177 -9.66 -11.15 -6.31
N ALA A 178 -8.58 -11.53 -5.63
CA ALA A 178 -7.54 -12.37 -6.20
C ALA A 178 -8.02 -13.81 -6.51
N SER A 179 -9.03 -14.31 -5.80
CA SER A 179 -9.54 -15.67 -5.97
C SER A 179 -10.22 -15.91 -7.32
N ILE A 180 -10.74 -14.86 -7.96
CA ILE A 180 -11.43 -14.92 -9.25
C ILE A 180 -10.50 -14.78 -10.47
N THR A 181 -9.21 -14.55 -10.25
CA THR A 181 -8.23 -14.32 -11.30
C THR A 181 -7.60 -15.61 -11.84
N PHE A 182 -7.15 -15.54 -13.10
CA PHE A 182 -6.30 -16.56 -13.71
C PHE A 182 -4.84 -16.12 -13.64
N SER A 183 -3.93 -17.06 -13.35
CA SER A 183 -2.49 -16.82 -13.40
C SER A 183 -1.95 -17.09 -14.79
N LYS A 184 -1.17 -16.15 -15.33
CA LYS A 184 -0.50 -16.28 -16.61
C LYS A 184 0.90 -15.71 -16.52
N ASP A 185 1.88 -16.52 -16.91
CA ASP A 185 3.27 -16.04 -17.00
C ASP A 185 3.43 -15.12 -18.21
N ASN A 186 4.11 -14.00 -18.03
CA ASN A 186 4.39 -13.06 -19.10
C ASN A 186 5.89 -13.09 -19.41
N PRO A 187 6.29 -13.26 -20.68
CA PRO A 187 7.70 -13.35 -21.07
C PRO A 187 8.51 -12.07 -20.81
N LYS A 188 7.84 -10.93 -20.61
CA LYS A 188 8.47 -9.65 -20.25
C LYS A 188 8.85 -9.57 -18.76
N LEU A 189 8.34 -10.48 -17.94
CA LEU A 189 8.55 -10.48 -16.48
C LEU A 189 9.56 -11.57 -16.08
N PRO A 190 10.27 -11.40 -14.95
CA PRO A 190 11.12 -12.44 -14.39
C PRO A 190 10.35 -13.73 -14.10
N SER A 191 11.01 -14.87 -14.20
CA SER A 191 10.39 -16.21 -14.04
C SER A 191 9.79 -16.47 -12.65
N TRP A 192 10.20 -15.72 -11.65
CA TRP A 192 9.68 -15.82 -10.26
C TRP A 192 8.40 -15.01 -10.02
N VAL A 193 7.94 -14.23 -11.00
CA VAL A 193 6.70 -13.43 -10.95
C VAL A 193 5.66 -14.02 -11.88
N THR A 194 4.40 -13.85 -11.57
CA THR A 194 3.26 -14.19 -12.43
C THR A 194 2.23 -13.06 -12.44
N VAL A 195 1.53 -12.92 -13.56
CA VAL A 195 0.41 -11.99 -13.68
C VAL A 195 -0.88 -12.74 -13.32
N MET A 196 -1.70 -12.12 -12.49
CA MET A 196 -3.02 -12.62 -12.11
C MET A 196 -4.06 -11.60 -12.57
N THR A 197 -4.92 -11.99 -13.51
CA THR A 197 -5.91 -11.09 -14.11
C THR A 197 -7.10 -11.88 -14.64
N GLU A 198 -8.21 -11.21 -14.83
CA GLU A 198 -9.35 -11.75 -15.56
C GLU A 198 -9.20 -11.60 -17.07
N SER A 199 -8.52 -10.52 -17.54
CA SER A 199 -8.32 -10.21 -18.95
C SER A 199 -6.84 -10.00 -19.29
N ALA A 200 -6.40 -10.63 -20.38
CA ALA A 200 -5.02 -10.51 -20.85
C ALA A 200 -4.72 -9.12 -21.47
N GLU A 201 -5.72 -8.44 -22.00
CA GLU A 201 -5.59 -7.16 -22.71
C GLU A 201 -5.10 -6.04 -21.79
N ILE A 202 -5.54 -6.04 -20.52
CA ILE A 202 -5.15 -5.05 -19.51
C ILE A 202 -3.65 -5.14 -19.21
N SER A 203 -3.10 -6.34 -19.26
CA SER A 203 -1.69 -6.58 -18.93
C SER A 203 -0.73 -5.82 -19.85
N ASP A 204 -1.03 -5.72 -21.15
CA ASP A 204 -0.16 -5.02 -22.10
C ASP A 204 -0.17 -3.51 -21.87
N THR A 205 -1.24 -2.96 -21.33
CA THR A 205 -1.37 -1.53 -21.01
C THR A 205 -0.68 -1.19 -19.68
N LEU A 206 -0.81 -2.05 -18.66
CA LEU A 206 -0.30 -1.78 -17.32
C LEU A 206 1.17 -2.17 -17.13
N LEU A 207 1.69 -3.14 -17.90
CA LEU A 207 3.09 -3.54 -17.86
C LEU A 207 3.98 -2.56 -18.62
N THR A 208 4.27 -1.42 -18.00
CA THR A 208 5.23 -0.46 -18.56
C THR A 208 6.67 -0.93 -18.35
N PRO A 209 7.63 -0.50 -19.19
CA PRO A 209 9.04 -0.83 -19.02
C PRO A 209 9.60 -0.43 -17.66
N GLU A 210 9.17 0.73 -17.14
CA GLU A 210 9.57 1.25 -15.83
C GLU A 210 9.09 0.34 -14.70
N LEU A 211 7.85 -0.16 -14.79
CA LEU A 211 7.31 -1.09 -13.81
C LEU A 211 8.07 -2.43 -13.82
N ILE A 212 8.37 -2.96 -15.00
CA ILE A 212 9.17 -4.18 -15.14
C ILE A 212 10.54 -4.01 -14.49
N GLN A 213 11.23 -2.91 -14.78
CA GLN A 213 12.52 -2.59 -14.19
C GLN A 213 12.44 -2.45 -12.66
N ALA A 214 11.39 -1.81 -12.13
CA ALA A 214 11.19 -1.67 -10.70
C ALA A 214 10.99 -3.03 -10.01
N ILE A 215 10.21 -3.93 -10.63
CA ILE A 215 10.01 -5.30 -10.13
C ILE A 215 11.33 -6.08 -10.14
N GLU A 216 12.12 -5.99 -11.21
CA GLU A 216 13.43 -6.64 -11.31
C GLU A 216 14.40 -6.13 -10.25
N GLN A 217 14.43 -4.82 -10.00
CA GLN A 217 15.26 -4.21 -8.97
C GLN A 217 14.85 -4.62 -7.54
N ALA A 218 13.56 -4.75 -7.28
CA ALA A 218 13.04 -5.20 -5.99
C ALA A 218 13.36 -6.68 -5.72
N GLY A 219 13.44 -7.50 -6.76
CA GLY A 219 13.84 -8.90 -6.65
C GLY A 219 12.96 -9.68 -5.66
N ASN A 220 13.59 -10.39 -4.73
CA ASN A 220 12.91 -11.20 -3.72
C ASN A 220 12.14 -10.39 -2.66
N ASP A 221 12.39 -9.08 -2.56
CA ASP A 221 11.66 -8.20 -1.64
C ASP A 221 10.29 -7.78 -2.20
N PHE A 222 10.05 -8.04 -3.49
CA PHE A 222 8.75 -7.81 -4.12
C PHE A 222 7.75 -8.90 -3.72
N GLU A 223 6.65 -8.53 -3.10
CA GLU A 223 5.57 -9.45 -2.73
C GLU A 223 4.45 -9.44 -3.77
N TYR A 224 3.80 -8.31 -3.97
CA TYR A 224 2.78 -8.12 -5.02
C TYR A 224 2.49 -6.65 -5.31
N LEU A 225 1.95 -6.41 -6.50
CA LEU A 225 1.30 -5.17 -6.91
C LEU A 225 -0.09 -5.53 -7.44
N ILE A 226 -1.13 -4.86 -6.97
CA ILE A 226 -2.50 -5.07 -7.43
C ILE A 226 -3.16 -3.75 -7.83
N VAL A 227 -3.92 -3.79 -8.91
CA VAL A 227 -4.80 -2.73 -9.38
C VAL A 227 -6.19 -3.34 -9.53
N THR A 228 -7.14 -2.89 -8.72
CA THR A 228 -8.48 -3.48 -8.66
C THR A 228 -9.51 -2.44 -8.22
N ASP A 229 -10.72 -2.57 -8.68
CA ASP A 229 -11.90 -1.90 -8.16
C ASP A 229 -12.87 -2.88 -7.46
N GLN A 230 -12.46 -4.15 -7.35
CA GLN A 230 -13.21 -5.20 -6.68
C GLN A 230 -13.04 -5.17 -5.16
N PRO A 231 -14.04 -5.60 -4.40
CA PRO A 231 -13.92 -5.69 -2.95
C PRO A 231 -12.90 -6.75 -2.52
N VAL A 232 -12.08 -6.39 -1.54
CA VAL A 232 -11.08 -7.30 -0.95
C VAL A 232 -11.74 -8.46 -0.20
N ASP A 233 -12.83 -8.15 0.53
CA ASP A 233 -13.58 -9.11 1.31
C ASP A 233 -14.72 -9.73 0.50
N ARG A 234 -15.01 -10.99 0.77
CA ARG A 234 -16.13 -11.68 0.14
C ARG A 234 -17.44 -10.99 0.48
N PRO A 235 -18.24 -10.55 -0.51
CA PRO A 235 -19.52 -9.92 -0.26
C PRO A 235 -20.46 -10.89 0.49
N THR A 236 -21.02 -10.44 1.61
CA THR A 236 -21.89 -11.24 2.48
C THR A 236 -23.27 -11.53 1.88
N LYS A 237 -23.65 -10.78 0.83
CA LYS A 237 -24.89 -10.99 0.07
C LYS A 237 -24.57 -10.99 -1.40
N TYR A 238 -25.15 -11.95 -2.14
CA TYR A 238 -25.18 -11.86 -3.60
C TYR A 238 -26.00 -10.61 -3.96
N VAL A 239 -25.33 -9.58 -4.45
CA VAL A 239 -25.99 -8.38 -4.95
C VAL A 239 -26.67 -8.77 -6.26
N THR A 240 -27.99 -8.98 -6.20
CA THR A 240 -28.79 -9.35 -7.35
C THR A 240 -29.16 -8.16 -8.24
N SER A 241 -28.79 -6.94 -7.84
CA SER A 241 -28.96 -5.75 -8.66
C SER A 241 -27.87 -4.70 -8.40
N VAL A 242 -27.49 -3.99 -9.45
CA VAL A 242 -26.52 -2.88 -9.43
C VAL A 242 -26.91 -1.78 -8.42
N ARG A 243 -28.16 -1.71 -7.97
CA ARG A 243 -28.64 -0.76 -6.98
C ARG A 243 -28.21 -1.07 -5.55
N ASP A 244 -27.83 -2.30 -5.25
CA ASP A 244 -27.42 -2.70 -3.90
C ASP A 244 -25.91 -2.49 -3.67
N PHE A 245 -25.10 -2.39 -4.75
CA PHE A 245 -23.67 -2.11 -4.68
C PHE A 245 -23.37 -0.75 -4.04
N ASN A 246 -24.20 0.25 -4.32
CA ASN A 246 -24.07 1.61 -3.79
C ASN A 246 -24.46 1.75 -2.29
N ARG A 247 -24.91 0.69 -1.64
CA ARG A 247 -25.36 0.71 -0.23
C ARG A 247 -24.36 0.07 0.74
N ILE A 248 -23.33 -0.60 0.24
CA ILE A 248 -22.36 -1.34 1.06
C ILE A 248 -21.07 -0.52 1.28
N SER A 249 -20.90 0.60 0.55
CA SER A 249 -19.73 1.48 0.65
C SER A 249 -19.99 2.73 1.54
N CYS A 250 -20.71 2.58 2.64
CA CYS A 250 -20.78 3.59 3.70
C CYS A 250 -20.27 3.02 5.01
#